data_3c33fca0856a20893e944f9925d626ef
#
_entry.id   3c33fca0856a20893e944f9925d626ef
#
_cell.length_a   1.000
_cell.length_b   1.000
_cell.length_c   1.000
_cell.angle_alpha   90.00
_cell.angle_beta   90.00
_cell.angle_gamma   90.00
#
_symmetry.space_group_name_H-M   'P 1'
#
loop_
_entity.id
_entity.type
_entity.pdbx_description
1 polymer ?
#
loop_
_entity_poly.entity_id
_entity_poly.type
_entity_poly.pdbx_seq_one_letter_code
_entity_poly.pdbx_strand_id
1 'polypeptide(L)'
;LHDLDCDFYSGSGHKWQCGPGATGILYVRDNGNRLNEYWSDRENPLWLINSSLSHADYLGKQIQMQYIGNDNYPAKQALADSCKMWDEIGRDRIQDRILTLSDQCKTSLQDVLPHAKMFSPNVEGLTSGLTTFNPFYDVTNEEILTEFRDRLREEYGYIIRTTNFKLYKDDGHDTYALRISTHLFHDERDVEGLVEAIADLYYSF
;
A
#
# COMPACT_ATOMS: atom_id res chain seq x y z
N LEU A 1 -11.86 2.87 11.36
CA LEU A 1 -12.33 3.95 10.47
C LEU A 1 -13.14 5.00 11.21
N HIS A 2 -13.87 4.63 12.29
CA HIS A 2 -14.60 5.61 13.11
C HIS A 2 -13.68 6.68 13.69
N ASP A 3 -12.52 6.29 14.21
CA ASP A 3 -11.57 7.22 14.83
C ASP A 3 -10.89 8.15 13.81
N LEU A 4 -10.80 7.72 12.54
CA LEU A 4 -10.28 8.53 11.46
C LEU A 4 -11.28 9.59 10.96
N ASP A 5 -12.55 9.45 11.29
CA ASP A 5 -13.63 10.35 10.89
C ASP A 5 -13.66 10.69 9.38
N CYS A 6 -13.25 9.75 8.52
CA CYS A 6 -13.19 9.95 7.08
C CYS A 6 -14.55 9.69 6.42
N ASP A 7 -14.86 10.42 5.35
CA ASP A 7 -16.08 10.24 4.55
C ASP A 7 -15.95 9.06 3.59
N PHE A 8 -14.76 8.86 3.02
CA PHE A 8 -14.45 7.76 2.09
C PHE A 8 -13.15 7.10 2.49
N TYR A 9 -13.10 5.77 2.38
CA TYR A 9 -11.88 5.01 2.49
C TYR A 9 -11.90 3.86 1.49
N SER A 10 -10.81 3.69 0.74
CA SER A 10 -10.66 2.56 -0.17
C SER A 10 -9.37 1.81 0.11
N GLY A 11 -9.41 0.49 -0.04
CA GLY A 11 -8.24 -0.36 0.19
C GLY A 11 -8.25 -1.61 -0.66
N SER A 12 -7.04 -2.07 -1.03
CA SER A 12 -6.86 -3.32 -1.76
C SER A 12 -6.90 -4.50 -0.79
N GLY A 13 -7.88 -5.39 -0.93
CA GLY A 13 -7.97 -6.60 -0.11
C GLY A 13 -6.92 -7.65 -0.47
N HIS A 14 -6.45 -7.65 -1.72
CA HIS A 14 -5.48 -8.62 -2.25
C HIS A 14 -4.01 -8.25 -2.03
N LYS A 15 -3.72 -7.21 -1.25
CA LYS A 15 -2.34 -6.81 -0.90
C LYS A 15 -2.07 -7.09 0.57
N TRP A 16 -1.98 -6.04 1.37
CA TRP A 16 -1.66 -6.14 2.80
C TRP A 16 -2.62 -7.00 3.62
N GLN A 17 -3.89 -7.07 3.23
CA GLN A 17 -4.89 -7.90 3.91
C GLN A 17 -4.80 -9.39 3.55
N CYS A 18 -3.95 -9.79 2.59
CA CYS A 18 -3.77 -11.16 2.12
C CYS A 18 -5.05 -11.83 1.58
N GLY A 19 -5.99 -11.07 1.09
CA GLY A 19 -7.18 -11.60 0.42
C GLY A 19 -6.90 -12.06 -1.01
N PRO A 20 -7.86 -12.71 -1.68
CA PRO A 20 -7.69 -13.18 -3.05
C PRO A 20 -7.59 -12.02 -4.05
N GLY A 21 -7.03 -12.31 -5.23
CA GLY A 21 -6.85 -11.34 -6.31
C GLY A 21 -8.16 -10.65 -6.69
N ALA A 22 -8.03 -9.38 -7.10
CA ALA A 22 -9.14 -8.50 -7.48
C ALA A 22 -10.19 -8.23 -6.38
N THR A 23 -9.79 -8.31 -5.10
CA THR A 23 -10.65 -7.89 -3.98
C THR A 23 -10.21 -6.57 -3.39
N GLY A 24 -11.16 -5.84 -2.83
CA GLY A 24 -10.93 -4.57 -2.16
C GLY A 24 -12.13 -4.17 -1.31
N ILE A 25 -11.96 -3.09 -0.58
CA ILE A 25 -13.02 -2.47 0.21
C ILE A 25 -13.22 -1.01 -0.23
N LEU A 26 -14.46 -0.58 -0.18
CA LEU A 26 -14.85 0.82 -0.24
C LEU A 26 -15.73 1.09 0.98
N TYR A 27 -15.26 1.98 1.85
CA TYR A 27 -16.07 2.53 2.94
C TYR A 27 -16.63 3.88 2.51
N VAL A 28 -17.90 4.05 2.72
CA VAL A 28 -18.59 5.34 2.56
C VAL A 28 -19.34 5.60 3.85
N ARG A 29 -19.07 6.74 4.46
CA ARG A 29 -19.77 7.15 5.68
C ARG A 29 -21.24 7.45 5.36
N ASP A 30 -22.14 6.73 5.99
CA ASP A 30 -23.58 7.01 5.96
C ASP A 30 -23.99 7.67 7.29
N ASN A 31 -23.71 8.94 7.43
CA ASN A 31 -24.20 9.74 8.57
C ASN A 31 -25.39 10.61 8.20
N GLY A 32 -26.15 10.21 7.19
CA GLY A 32 -27.48 10.73 6.83
C GLY A 32 -27.53 12.18 6.35
N ASN A 33 -26.65 13.04 6.86
CA ASN A 33 -26.72 14.48 6.65
C ASN A 33 -25.48 15.06 5.95
N ARG A 34 -24.25 14.60 6.26
CA ARG A 34 -23.03 15.20 5.72
C ARG A 34 -22.89 15.09 4.20
N LEU A 35 -23.23 13.93 3.64
CA LEU A 35 -23.21 13.77 2.19
C LEU A 35 -24.34 14.59 1.53
N ASN A 36 -25.49 14.69 2.17
CA ASN A 36 -26.59 15.51 1.69
C ASN A 36 -26.28 17.02 1.81
N GLU A 37 -25.64 17.46 2.89
CA GLU A 37 -25.20 18.85 3.06
C GLU A 37 -24.10 19.23 2.07
N TYR A 38 -23.10 18.35 1.89
CA TYR A 38 -22.02 18.57 0.94
C TYR A 38 -22.48 18.58 -0.53
N TRP A 39 -23.56 17.85 -0.84
CA TRP A 39 -24.07 17.70 -2.20
C TRP A 39 -25.39 18.45 -2.44
N SER A 40 -26.03 18.99 -1.41
CA SER A 40 -27.34 19.69 -1.51
C SER A 40 -27.30 20.93 -2.41
N ASP A 41 -26.14 21.58 -2.51
CA ASP A 41 -25.97 22.81 -3.32
C ASP A 41 -25.55 22.52 -4.76
N ARG A 42 -25.49 21.24 -5.19
CA ARG A 42 -25.14 20.89 -6.55
C ARG A 42 -26.36 20.49 -7.36
N GLU A 43 -26.46 21.02 -8.57
CA GLU A 43 -27.54 20.68 -9.53
C GLU A 43 -27.53 19.19 -9.92
N ASN A 44 -26.39 18.49 -9.69
CA ASN A 44 -26.22 17.06 -9.96
C ASN A 44 -25.68 16.36 -8.72
N PRO A 45 -26.52 15.72 -7.89
CA PRO A 45 -26.04 14.88 -6.82
C PRO A 45 -25.17 13.72 -7.36
N LEU A 46 -24.14 13.35 -6.61
CA LEU A 46 -23.31 12.19 -6.96
C LEU A 46 -24.15 10.91 -6.84
N TRP A 47 -24.54 10.36 -7.97
CA TRP A 47 -25.17 9.06 -8.04
C TRP A 47 -24.09 7.99 -8.29
N LEU A 48 -23.81 7.16 -7.29
CA LEU A 48 -23.02 5.96 -7.50
C LEU A 48 -23.95 4.89 -8.08
N ILE A 49 -24.05 4.86 -9.40
CA ILE A 49 -24.78 3.80 -10.10
C ILE A 49 -23.80 2.66 -10.40
N ASN A 50 -23.91 1.58 -9.66
CA ASN A 50 -23.06 0.41 -9.84
C ASN A 50 -23.70 -0.64 -10.77
N SER A 51 -25.03 -0.75 -10.76
CA SER A 51 -25.77 -1.66 -11.63
C SER A 51 -27.21 -1.17 -11.83
N SER A 52 -27.95 -1.83 -12.72
CA SER A 52 -29.38 -1.57 -12.93
C SER A 52 -30.25 -1.75 -11.67
N LEU A 53 -29.72 -2.43 -10.64
CA LEU A 53 -30.40 -2.64 -9.36
C LEU A 53 -29.96 -1.63 -8.28
N SER A 54 -29.01 -0.78 -8.55
CA SER A 54 -28.50 0.21 -7.60
C SER A 54 -29.55 1.29 -7.26
N HIS A 55 -30.61 1.45 -8.06
CA HIS A 55 -31.74 2.33 -7.79
C HIS A 55 -32.92 1.64 -7.11
N ALA A 56 -32.76 0.38 -6.71
CA ALA A 56 -33.79 -0.35 -5.96
C ALA A 56 -33.80 0.13 -4.49
N ASP A 57 -34.56 1.16 -4.20
CA ASP A 57 -34.61 1.83 -2.87
C ASP A 57 -34.88 0.87 -1.71
N TYR A 58 -35.55 -0.25 -1.96
CA TYR A 58 -35.88 -1.25 -0.95
C TYR A 58 -34.65 -2.03 -0.41
N LEU A 59 -33.51 -1.98 -1.13
CA LEU A 59 -32.28 -2.67 -0.70
C LEU A 59 -31.43 -1.84 0.28
N GLY A 60 -31.73 -0.56 0.40
CA GLY A 60 -30.93 0.38 1.18
C GLY A 60 -29.60 0.75 0.51
N LYS A 61 -29.07 1.93 0.82
CA LYS A 61 -27.89 2.52 0.16
C LYS A 61 -26.64 1.63 0.21
N GLN A 62 -26.38 0.98 1.32
CA GLN A 62 -25.19 0.13 1.47
C GLN A 62 -25.23 -1.06 0.53
N ILE A 63 -26.38 -1.69 0.35
CA ILE A 63 -26.56 -2.85 -0.53
C ILE A 63 -26.54 -2.40 -1.99
N GLN A 64 -27.15 -1.27 -2.31
CA GLN A 64 -27.14 -0.69 -3.66
C GLN A 64 -25.74 -0.50 -4.20
N MET A 65 -24.80 -0.04 -3.35
CA MET A 65 -23.42 0.18 -3.73
C MET A 65 -22.63 -1.13 -3.93
N GLN A 66 -23.03 -2.22 -3.29
CA GLN A 66 -22.36 -3.52 -3.33
C GLN A 66 -22.96 -4.46 -4.36
N TYR A 67 -24.19 -4.23 -4.78
CA TYR A 67 -24.91 -5.15 -5.65
C TYR A 67 -24.55 -4.93 -7.13
N ILE A 68 -23.86 -5.88 -7.71
CA ILE A 68 -23.40 -5.85 -9.11
C ILE A 68 -24.01 -6.97 -9.97
N GLY A 69 -25.09 -7.63 -9.49
CA GLY A 69 -25.72 -8.75 -10.17
C GLY A 69 -24.93 -10.05 -9.98
N ASN A 70 -24.19 -10.47 -11.00
CA ASN A 70 -23.32 -11.63 -10.93
C ASN A 70 -22.02 -11.30 -10.19
N ASP A 71 -22.02 -11.52 -8.89
CA ASP A 71 -20.91 -11.16 -8.01
C ASP A 71 -20.00 -12.36 -7.71
N ASN A 72 -18.71 -12.08 -7.42
CA ASN A 72 -17.77 -13.10 -7.00
C ASN A 72 -17.87 -13.35 -5.48
N TYR A 73 -18.94 -13.97 -5.04
CA TYR A 73 -19.15 -14.30 -3.62
C TYR A 73 -18.03 -15.15 -3.00
N PRO A 74 -17.44 -16.15 -3.69
CA PRO A 74 -16.28 -16.88 -3.14
C PRO A 74 -15.09 -15.98 -2.82
N ALA A 75 -14.76 -15.02 -3.67
CA ALA A 75 -13.67 -14.10 -3.40
C ALA A 75 -13.97 -13.14 -2.23
N LYS A 76 -15.22 -12.68 -2.11
CA LYS A 76 -15.66 -11.87 -0.95
C LYS A 76 -15.59 -12.66 0.35
N GLN A 77 -16.04 -13.93 0.33
CA GLN A 77 -15.95 -14.80 1.50
C GLN A 77 -14.50 -15.05 1.90
N ALA A 78 -13.62 -15.34 0.95
CA ALA A 78 -12.20 -15.54 1.22
C ALA A 78 -11.52 -14.27 1.78
N LEU A 79 -11.91 -13.08 1.32
CA LEU A 79 -11.44 -11.82 1.93
C LEU A 79 -11.95 -11.67 3.38
N ALA A 80 -13.22 -12.02 3.64
CA ALA A 80 -13.77 -11.99 5.00
C ALA A 80 -13.06 -12.99 5.92
N ASP A 81 -12.71 -14.17 5.43
CA ASP A 81 -11.97 -15.16 6.19
C ASP A 81 -10.53 -14.71 6.46
N SER A 82 -9.88 -14.05 5.51
CA SER A 82 -8.60 -13.38 5.73
C SER A 82 -8.70 -12.31 6.85
N CYS A 83 -9.75 -11.49 6.84
CA CYS A 83 -9.98 -10.51 7.92
C CYS A 83 -10.13 -11.17 9.29
N LYS A 84 -10.86 -12.28 9.39
CA LYS A 84 -11.00 -13.05 10.64
C LYS A 84 -9.66 -13.61 11.12
N MET A 85 -8.88 -14.18 10.21
CA MET A 85 -7.55 -14.69 10.53
C MET A 85 -6.63 -13.57 11.10
N TRP A 86 -6.72 -12.36 10.55
CA TRP A 86 -6.00 -11.21 11.08
C TRP A 86 -6.47 -10.82 12.48
N ASP A 87 -7.77 -10.88 12.76
CA ASP A 87 -8.32 -10.63 14.10
C ASP A 87 -7.87 -11.71 15.10
N GLU A 88 -7.80 -12.98 14.69
CA GLU A 88 -7.31 -14.10 15.51
C GLU A 88 -5.82 -14.00 15.82
N ILE A 89 -4.98 -13.57 14.87
CA ILE A 89 -3.55 -13.30 15.10
C ILE A 89 -3.38 -12.10 16.03
N GLY A 90 -4.24 -11.11 15.89
CA GLY A 90 -4.19 -9.81 16.57
C GLY A 90 -3.57 -8.72 15.68
N ARG A 91 -4.37 -7.70 15.36
CA ARG A 91 -3.95 -6.62 14.43
C ARG A 91 -2.77 -5.83 14.93
N ASP A 92 -2.70 -5.56 16.24
CA ASP A 92 -1.57 -4.87 16.86
C ASP A 92 -0.28 -5.68 16.71
N ARG A 93 -0.34 -7.00 16.97
CA ARG A 93 0.82 -7.89 16.77
C ARG A 93 1.31 -7.91 15.32
N ILE A 94 0.38 -7.90 14.37
CA ILE A 94 0.71 -7.84 12.93
C ILE A 94 1.37 -6.50 12.60
N GLN A 95 0.82 -5.40 13.10
CA GLN A 95 1.38 -4.07 12.93
C GLN A 95 2.80 -3.99 13.52
N ASP A 96 2.99 -4.41 14.76
CA ASP A 96 4.28 -4.39 15.44
C ASP A 96 5.32 -5.21 14.65
N ARG A 97 4.94 -6.40 14.17
CA ARG A 97 5.82 -7.25 13.35
C ARG A 97 6.24 -6.55 12.06
N ILE A 98 5.28 -5.99 11.32
CA ILE A 98 5.54 -5.28 10.07
C ILE A 98 6.45 -4.07 10.29
N LEU A 99 6.18 -3.29 11.34
CA LEU A 99 6.97 -2.10 11.64
C LEU A 99 8.38 -2.45 12.13
N THR A 100 8.54 -3.50 12.93
CA THR A 100 9.86 -4.00 13.36
C THR A 100 10.73 -4.39 12.16
N LEU A 101 10.19 -5.17 11.21
CA LEU A 101 10.93 -5.55 10.01
C LEU A 101 11.24 -4.35 9.10
N SER A 102 10.33 -3.39 9.03
CA SER A 102 10.54 -2.15 8.27
C SER A 102 11.61 -1.27 8.90
N ASP A 103 11.65 -1.17 10.22
CA ASP A 103 12.68 -0.45 10.97
C ASP A 103 14.05 -1.09 10.74
N GLN A 104 14.16 -2.40 10.91
CA GLN A 104 15.37 -3.15 10.60
C GLN A 104 15.85 -2.89 9.16
N CYS A 105 14.94 -2.97 8.18
CA CYS A 105 15.28 -2.73 6.78
C CYS A 105 15.84 -1.32 6.55
N LYS A 106 15.18 -0.29 7.10
CA LYS A 106 15.60 1.10 6.94
C LYS A 106 16.93 1.38 7.61
N THR A 107 17.09 0.91 8.84
CA THR A 107 18.32 1.10 9.62
C THR A 107 19.49 0.39 8.96
N SER A 108 19.35 -0.90 8.61
CA SER A 108 20.41 -1.67 7.96
C SER A 108 20.79 -1.10 6.59
N LEU A 109 19.83 -0.61 5.80
CA LEU A 109 20.12 0.06 4.53
C LEU A 109 20.94 1.35 4.73
N GLN A 110 20.63 2.14 5.74
CA GLN A 110 21.39 3.35 6.06
C GLN A 110 22.80 3.04 6.57
N ASP A 111 22.97 1.94 7.31
CA ASP A 111 24.27 1.51 7.79
C ASP A 111 25.19 1.05 6.65
N VAL A 112 24.69 0.27 5.70
CA VAL A 112 25.49 -0.26 4.58
C VAL A 112 25.64 0.73 3.42
N LEU A 113 24.67 1.63 3.23
CA LEU A 113 24.65 2.67 2.20
C LEU A 113 24.32 4.05 2.82
N PRO A 114 25.24 4.64 3.60
CA PRO A 114 24.97 5.89 4.35
C PRO A 114 24.68 7.09 3.46
N HIS A 115 25.04 7.02 2.18
CA HIS A 115 24.75 8.07 1.18
C HIS A 115 23.39 7.87 0.49
N ALA A 116 22.76 6.72 0.64
CA ALA A 116 21.46 6.45 0.02
C ALA A 116 20.41 7.44 0.52
N LYS A 117 19.62 7.95 -0.40
CA LYS A 117 18.54 8.89 -0.06
C LYS A 117 17.30 8.12 0.37
N MET A 118 16.96 8.21 1.64
CA MET A 118 15.73 7.64 2.19
C MET A 118 14.57 8.60 2.00
N PHE A 119 13.45 8.09 1.48
CA PHE A 119 12.19 8.83 1.27
C PHE A 119 11.08 8.39 2.22
N SER A 120 11.22 7.22 2.84
CA SER A 120 10.32 6.76 3.89
C SER A 120 10.86 7.14 5.25
N PRO A 121 10.11 7.88 6.08
CA PRO A 121 10.58 8.24 7.41
C PRO A 121 10.66 7.01 8.32
N ASN A 122 11.62 7.03 9.25
CA ASN A 122 11.70 6.08 10.37
C ASN A 122 11.39 6.79 11.68
N VAL A 123 10.21 7.39 11.76
CA VAL A 123 9.74 8.20 12.88
C VAL A 123 8.43 7.62 13.36
N GLU A 124 8.29 7.47 14.67
CA GLU A 124 7.06 6.98 15.30
C GLU A 124 5.84 7.80 14.83
N GLY A 125 4.76 7.12 14.50
CA GLY A 125 3.54 7.71 13.96
C GLY A 125 3.58 8.08 12.47
N LEU A 126 4.76 8.12 11.84
CA LEU A 126 4.92 8.40 10.40
C LEU A 126 5.52 7.24 9.62
N THR A 127 5.97 6.19 10.29
CA THR A 127 6.54 5.01 9.64
C THR A 127 5.46 4.06 9.13
N SER A 128 5.81 3.24 8.16
CA SER A 128 4.95 2.18 7.61
C SER A 128 5.79 0.96 7.23
N GLY A 129 5.16 -0.13 6.81
CA GLY A 129 5.83 -1.31 6.26
C GLY A 129 6.50 -1.09 4.90
N LEU A 130 6.55 0.15 4.40
CA LEU A 130 7.20 0.51 3.15
C LEU A 130 8.54 1.19 3.42
N THR A 131 9.58 0.73 2.71
CA THR A 131 10.89 1.37 2.68
C THR A 131 11.13 1.85 1.25
N THR A 132 11.23 3.16 1.09
CA THR A 132 11.47 3.80 -0.22
C THR A 132 12.80 4.54 -0.16
N PHE A 133 13.71 4.21 -1.05
CA PHE A 133 15.07 4.77 -1.06
C PHE A 133 15.64 4.80 -2.48
N ASN A 134 16.70 5.60 -2.68
CA ASN A 134 17.52 5.55 -3.88
C ASN A 134 18.98 5.39 -3.46
N PRO A 135 19.68 4.32 -3.89
CA PRO A 135 21.07 4.08 -3.56
C PRO A 135 22.04 4.99 -4.32
N PHE A 136 21.59 5.65 -5.38
CA PHE A 136 22.44 6.51 -6.22
C PHE A 136 22.27 7.99 -5.89
N TYR A 137 23.31 8.79 -6.22
CA TYR A 137 23.27 10.24 -6.03
C TYR A 137 22.29 10.94 -6.98
N ASP A 138 22.22 10.46 -8.23
CA ASP A 138 21.26 10.97 -9.22
C ASP A 138 19.91 10.26 -9.06
N VAL A 139 19.02 10.93 -8.36
CA VAL A 139 17.65 10.41 -8.12
C VAL A 139 16.70 10.62 -9.31
N THR A 140 17.18 11.22 -10.41
CA THR A 140 16.37 11.46 -11.62
C THR A 140 16.61 10.42 -12.70
N ASN A 141 17.57 9.52 -12.52
CA ASN A 141 17.92 8.50 -13.48
C ASN A 141 17.08 7.22 -13.27
N GLU A 142 16.01 7.05 -14.08
CA GLU A 142 15.15 5.88 -14.06
C GLU A 142 15.85 4.62 -14.56
N GLU A 143 16.69 4.76 -15.58
CA GLU A 143 17.31 3.63 -16.27
C GLU A 143 18.24 2.86 -15.32
N ILE A 144 19.10 3.56 -14.61
CA ILE A 144 20.03 2.96 -13.63
C ILE A 144 19.28 2.22 -12.51
N LEU A 145 18.17 2.77 -12.03
CA LEU A 145 17.36 2.12 -11.01
C LEU A 145 16.63 0.88 -11.53
N THR A 146 16.18 0.93 -12.77
CA THR A 146 15.51 -0.20 -13.42
C THR A 146 16.49 -1.34 -13.63
N GLU A 147 17.70 -1.04 -14.14
CA GLU A 147 18.77 -2.02 -14.30
C GLU A 147 19.19 -2.63 -12.95
N PHE A 148 19.37 -1.81 -11.93
CA PHE A 148 19.70 -2.28 -10.59
C PHE A 148 18.64 -3.23 -10.03
N ARG A 149 17.36 -2.87 -10.13
CA ARG A 149 16.24 -3.74 -9.72
C ARG A 149 16.24 -5.07 -10.47
N ASP A 150 16.47 -5.04 -11.77
CA ASP A 150 16.41 -6.24 -12.61
C ASP A 150 17.59 -7.19 -12.29
N ARG A 151 18.79 -6.65 -12.11
CA ARG A 151 19.95 -7.41 -11.68
C ARG A 151 19.78 -7.98 -10.26
N LEU A 152 19.18 -7.21 -9.33
CA LEU A 152 18.88 -7.71 -7.98
C LEU A 152 17.96 -8.94 -8.04
N ARG A 153 17.00 -8.93 -8.95
CA ARG A 153 16.14 -10.09 -9.18
C ARG A 153 16.86 -11.25 -9.84
N GLU A 154 17.65 -10.99 -10.87
CA GLU A 154 18.29 -12.05 -11.67
C GLU A 154 19.45 -12.70 -10.95
N GLU A 155 20.27 -11.92 -10.24
CA GLU A 155 21.50 -12.41 -9.60
C GLU A 155 21.26 -12.91 -8.17
N TYR A 156 20.32 -12.27 -7.43
CA TYR A 156 20.06 -12.55 -6.01
C TYR A 156 18.67 -13.10 -5.71
N GLY A 157 17.74 -13.07 -6.66
CA GLY A 157 16.39 -13.61 -6.50
C GLY A 157 15.40 -12.71 -5.76
N TYR A 158 15.78 -11.49 -5.40
CA TYR A 158 14.90 -10.55 -4.68
C TYR A 158 14.04 -9.73 -5.63
N ILE A 159 12.75 -9.64 -5.33
CA ILE A 159 11.78 -8.90 -6.13
C ILE A 159 11.35 -7.64 -5.36
N ILE A 160 11.85 -6.50 -5.77
CA ILE A 160 11.42 -5.19 -5.29
C ILE A 160 10.83 -4.36 -6.43
N ARG A 161 10.31 -3.18 -6.15
CA ARG A 161 9.68 -2.32 -7.15
C ARG A 161 10.38 -0.99 -7.28
N THR A 162 10.40 -0.45 -8.49
CA THR A 162 10.66 0.97 -8.73
C THR A 162 9.38 1.78 -8.50
N THR A 163 9.54 3.03 -8.13
CA THR A 163 8.48 4.02 -7.99
C THR A 163 9.00 5.38 -8.38
N ASN A 164 8.11 6.28 -8.78
CA ASN A 164 8.45 7.66 -9.07
C ASN A 164 7.43 8.61 -8.44
N PHE A 165 7.87 9.80 -8.12
CA PHE A 165 7.05 10.86 -7.55
C PHE A 165 7.76 12.22 -7.69
N LYS A 166 7.01 13.30 -7.53
CA LYS A 166 7.57 14.65 -7.40
C LYS A 166 7.77 14.97 -5.93
N LEU A 167 8.98 15.43 -5.56
CA LEU A 167 9.26 15.88 -4.19
C LEU A 167 8.49 17.17 -3.88
N TYR A 168 8.42 18.07 -4.86
CA TYR A 168 7.66 19.31 -4.77
C TYR A 168 6.73 19.44 -5.98
N LYS A 169 5.62 20.14 -5.80
CA LYS A 169 4.58 20.30 -6.84
C LYS A 169 5.13 20.86 -8.15
N ASP A 170 6.09 21.75 -8.06
CA ASP A 170 6.65 22.49 -9.22
C ASP A 170 7.98 21.89 -9.73
N ASP A 171 8.37 20.70 -9.25
CA ASP A 171 9.55 20.02 -9.77
C ASP A 171 9.40 19.74 -11.27
N GLY A 172 10.41 20.13 -12.04
CA GLY A 172 10.48 19.91 -13.48
C GLY A 172 10.79 18.45 -13.88
N HIS A 173 11.09 17.59 -12.90
CA HIS A 173 11.46 16.18 -13.11
C HIS A 173 10.84 15.30 -12.04
N ASP A 174 10.75 14.02 -12.33
CA ASP A 174 10.38 13.00 -11.36
C ASP A 174 11.61 12.56 -10.54
N THR A 175 11.36 12.22 -9.30
CA THR A 175 12.31 11.50 -8.44
C THR A 175 12.01 10.03 -8.52
N TYR A 176 13.00 9.22 -8.82
CA TYR A 176 12.88 7.76 -8.89
C TYR A 176 13.46 7.11 -7.65
N ALA A 177 12.84 6.02 -7.21
CA ALA A 177 13.26 5.29 -6.03
C ALA A 177 12.95 3.80 -6.14
N LEU A 178 13.64 2.99 -5.34
CA LEU A 178 13.32 1.60 -5.06
C LEU A 178 12.34 1.54 -3.88
N ARG A 179 11.41 0.59 -3.93
CA ARG A 179 10.43 0.38 -2.88
C ARG A 179 10.41 -1.07 -2.42
N ILE A 180 10.69 -1.27 -1.15
CA ILE A 180 10.60 -2.54 -0.44
C ILE A 180 9.31 -2.54 0.38
N SER A 181 8.66 -3.69 0.48
CA SER A 181 7.48 -3.91 1.31
C SER A 181 7.78 -5.07 2.26
N THR A 182 7.92 -4.78 3.54
CA THR A 182 8.03 -5.81 4.58
C THR A 182 6.65 -6.21 5.06
N HIS A 183 6.42 -7.50 5.27
CA HIS A 183 5.11 -8.03 5.67
C HIS A 183 5.24 -9.08 6.75
N LEU A 184 4.15 -9.47 7.39
CA LEU A 184 4.10 -10.40 8.52
C LEU A 184 4.69 -11.80 8.23
N PHE A 185 4.75 -12.21 6.96
CA PHE A 185 5.29 -13.51 6.53
C PHE A 185 6.79 -13.51 6.23
N HIS A 186 7.44 -12.35 6.27
CA HIS A 186 8.89 -12.27 6.23
C HIS A 186 9.50 -12.48 7.61
N ASP A 187 10.76 -12.89 7.64
CA ASP A 187 11.56 -12.92 8.86
C ASP A 187 12.76 -11.95 8.78
N GLU A 188 13.53 -11.88 9.86
CA GLU A 188 14.69 -11.00 9.97
C GLU A 188 15.77 -11.36 8.96
N ARG A 189 15.91 -12.65 8.61
CA ARG A 189 16.89 -13.14 7.63
C ARG A 189 16.52 -12.73 6.21
N ASP A 190 15.24 -12.66 5.90
CA ASP A 190 14.77 -12.14 4.61
C ASP A 190 15.21 -10.68 4.42
N VAL A 191 15.12 -9.88 5.49
CA VAL A 191 15.55 -8.48 5.48
C VAL A 191 17.06 -8.35 5.42
N GLU A 192 17.81 -9.12 6.24
CA GLU A 192 19.27 -9.14 6.24
C GLU A 192 19.82 -9.54 4.86
N GLY A 193 19.35 -10.65 4.31
CA GLY A 193 19.78 -11.11 3.00
C GLY A 193 19.47 -10.16 1.86
N LEU A 194 18.31 -9.47 1.91
CA LEU A 194 18.00 -8.43 0.94
C LEU A 194 18.95 -7.23 1.04
N VAL A 195 19.24 -6.77 2.25
CA VAL A 195 20.16 -5.63 2.48
C VAL A 195 21.58 -5.97 2.05
N GLU A 196 22.05 -7.18 2.37
CA GLU A 196 23.35 -7.68 1.91
C GLU A 196 23.43 -7.73 0.38
N ALA A 197 22.41 -8.27 -0.28
CA ALA A 197 22.34 -8.35 -1.74
C ALA A 197 22.31 -6.94 -2.39
N ILE A 198 21.60 -5.98 -1.80
CA ILE A 198 21.58 -4.60 -2.26
C ILE A 198 22.97 -3.94 -2.13
N ALA A 199 23.65 -4.16 -1.01
CA ALA A 199 24.99 -3.62 -0.79
C ALA A 199 26.00 -4.23 -1.75
N ASP A 200 26.03 -5.57 -1.88
CA ASP A 200 26.94 -6.29 -2.77
C ASP A 200 26.75 -5.88 -4.23
N LEU A 201 25.50 -5.82 -4.68
CA LEU A 201 25.20 -5.34 -6.01
C LEU A 201 25.63 -3.89 -6.21
N TYR A 202 25.35 -2.99 -5.26
CA TYR A 202 25.72 -1.57 -5.37
C TYR A 202 27.22 -1.36 -5.52
N TYR A 203 28.04 -2.09 -4.76
CA TYR A 203 29.50 -1.95 -4.84
C TYR A 203 30.12 -2.65 -6.05
N SER A 204 29.36 -3.51 -6.74
CA SER A 204 29.75 -4.16 -8.00
C SER A 204 29.13 -3.50 -9.24
N PHE A 205 28.27 -2.53 -9.08
CA PHE A 205 27.49 -1.88 -10.14
C PHE A 205 28.28 -0.73 -10.79
#